data_69ceeed68f0a6efd55664f23a07a253d
#
_entry.id   69ceeed68f0a6efd55664f23a07a253d
#
_cell.length_a   1.000
_cell.length_b   1.000
_cell.length_c   1.000
_cell.angle_alpha   90.00
_cell.angle_beta   90.00
_cell.angle_gamma   90.00
#
_symmetry.space_group_name_H-M   'P 1'
#
loop_
_entity.id
_entity.type
_entity.pdbx_description
1 polymer ?
#
loop_
_entity_poly.entity_id
_entity_poly.type
_entity_poly.pdbx_seq_one_letter_code
_entity_poly.pdbx_strand_id
1 'polypeptide(L)'
;MSHVTILQHPYLAENRIHVIIKNNDSMDPILVEREIQMAELKKLPIGIENFEEIRQEDFYYVDKTRLIEQLLAQWGEVNIFTRPRRFGKSLNMSMFKSFFEIGKEKNLFEGLYISKNLKLCEEYQGKYPVVSISLKGINGTTYEEARGFLVKTINEEARRLLFLSGSPKLDETDQELLKQLKKKEMSNDSLVYSIRELTELLEKHYEKKVIVLIDEYDVPLAKANENGYYDEMVLLIRNLFENGLKTNRSLKFAILTGCLRVAKESIFTGLNNFKIYSITDKSFDETFGFTDSEVRKLLEYYGQEEYYETVKEWYDGYRFGDVEVYCPWDVINFCSDHRTDPKLAPKNYWANTSGNSVISHFIESVNEPHKLTKMELEQLVNGGIVQKEINPELTYKELYSSIDNLWSTLFMTGYLTQRGEPNGDRYNLVIPNREIRNIVTNHILKMFKESVKEDGKTVGEFCDALLKQNPEKVESIFTDYMKKTISIRDTFVKKPTKENFYHGLLLGILGFKENWSVMSNRESGDGFSDILIRIEDEDVGIVIEVKYASDGNMEKECKKCTAADYRCRIYRIFGTGRNP
;
A
#
# COMPACT_ATOMS: atom_id res chain seq x y z
N MET A 1 0.52 49.34 20.46
CA MET A 1 -0.89 49.53 20.11
C MET A 1 -1.03 49.12 18.65
N SER A 2 -1.67 47.98 18.44
CA SER A 2 -1.90 47.43 17.09
C SER A 2 -3.11 48.11 16.45
N HIS A 3 -2.94 48.75 15.32
CA HIS A 3 -4.05 49.32 14.54
C HIS A 3 -4.54 48.27 13.55
N VAL A 4 -5.80 47.91 13.68
CA VAL A 4 -6.51 47.05 12.71
C VAL A 4 -7.25 47.98 11.71
N THR A 5 -6.94 47.88 10.43
CA THR A 5 -7.64 48.60 9.38
C THR A 5 -8.42 47.59 8.54
N ILE A 6 -9.75 47.74 8.47
CA ILE A 6 -10.63 46.91 7.62
C ILE A 6 -10.87 47.69 6.32
N LEU A 7 -10.48 47.13 5.18
CA LEU A 7 -10.74 47.67 3.85
C LEU A 7 -11.81 46.83 3.16
N GLN A 8 -12.96 47.41 2.85
CA GLN A 8 -13.94 46.85 1.95
C GLN A 8 -13.67 47.33 0.51
N HIS A 9 -13.48 46.39 -0.41
CA HIS A 9 -13.31 46.73 -1.83
C HIS A 9 -14.64 46.57 -2.59
N PRO A 10 -15.13 47.57 -3.30
CA PRO A 10 -16.50 47.58 -3.87
C PRO A 10 -16.71 46.75 -5.14
N TYR A 11 -15.71 45.96 -5.59
CA TYR A 11 -15.77 45.26 -6.88
C TYR A 11 -15.59 43.73 -6.82
N LEU A 12 -15.71 43.12 -5.66
CA LEU A 12 -15.71 41.66 -5.56
C LEU A 12 -17.07 41.19 -5.06
N ALA A 13 -17.82 40.57 -5.94
CA ALA A 13 -19.10 39.92 -5.67
C ALA A 13 -18.84 38.55 -4.98
N GLU A 14 -18.35 38.60 -3.76
CA GLU A 14 -18.38 37.55 -2.78
C GLU A 14 -17.81 38.13 -1.47
N ASN A 15 -18.52 37.90 -0.36
CA ASN A 15 -18.20 38.43 0.96
C ASN A 15 -16.87 37.89 1.50
N ARG A 16 -15.75 38.47 1.13
CA ARG A 16 -14.45 38.19 1.73
C ARG A 16 -14.00 39.40 2.55
N ILE A 17 -13.81 39.18 3.86
CA ILE A 17 -13.23 40.16 4.79
C ILE A 17 -11.73 39.94 4.82
N HIS A 18 -10.94 40.89 4.28
CA HIS A 18 -9.49 40.88 4.44
C HIS A 18 -9.12 41.63 5.72
N VAL A 19 -8.57 40.96 6.69
CA VAL A 19 -8.03 41.55 7.91
C VAL A 19 -6.52 41.69 7.76
N ILE A 20 -6.03 42.91 7.58
CA ILE A 20 -4.57 43.18 7.57
C ILE A 20 -4.14 43.60 8.95
N ILE A 21 -3.39 42.76 9.62
CA ILE A 21 -2.76 43.09 10.90
C ILE A 21 -1.34 43.59 10.60
N LYS A 22 -1.09 44.87 10.74
CA LYS A 22 0.27 45.42 10.69
C LYS A 22 0.96 45.24 12.05
N ASN A 23 1.77 44.19 12.15
CA ASN A 23 2.80 44.15 13.20
C ASN A 23 4.12 44.66 12.61
N ASN A 24 4.82 45.44 13.39
CA ASN A 24 6.08 46.14 13.01
C ASN A 24 7.32 45.21 12.96
N ASP A 25 7.14 43.89 12.80
CA ASP A 25 8.25 42.96 12.57
C ASP A 25 8.03 42.27 11.23
N SER A 26 9.04 42.37 10.40
CA SER A 26 9.12 42.02 8.98
C SER A 26 8.73 40.57 8.68
N MET A 27 7.45 40.28 8.54
CA MET A 27 6.99 39.08 7.80
C MET A 27 6.75 39.47 6.35
N ASP A 28 7.32 38.67 5.44
CA ASP A 28 7.14 38.82 4.00
C ASP A 28 5.63 38.69 3.65
N PRO A 29 5.01 39.67 2.99
CA PRO A 29 3.59 39.60 2.61
C PRO A 29 3.22 38.33 1.82
N ILE A 30 4.14 37.77 1.06
CA ILE A 30 3.97 36.52 0.31
C ILE A 30 3.83 35.30 1.24
N LEU A 31 4.50 35.31 2.39
CA LEU A 31 4.36 34.24 3.39
C LEU A 31 3.00 34.28 4.08
N VAL A 32 2.50 35.49 4.40
CA VAL A 32 1.18 35.67 5.03
C VAL A 32 0.05 35.29 4.08
N GLU A 33 0.13 35.64 2.80
CA GLU A 33 -0.85 35.20 1.80
C GLU A 33 -0.84 33.67 1.60
N ARG A 34 0.34 33.06 1.59
CA ARG A 34 0.46 31.59 1.55
C ARG A 34 -0.13 30.93 2.79
N GLU A 35 0.11 31.43 3.98
CA GLU A 35 -0.45 30.88 5.23
C GLU A 35 -1.98 31.01 5.27
N ILE A 36 -2.55 32.13 4.80
CA ILE A 36 -4.01 32.33 4.71
C ILE A 36 -4.60 31.39 3.66
N GLN A 37 -3.98 31.24 2.50
CA GLN A 37 -4.43 30.34 1.43
C GLN A 37 -4.33 28.87 1.87
N MET A 38 -3.32 28.51 2.65
CA MET A 38 -3.19 27.16 3.24
C MET A 38 -4.24 26.87 4.31
N ALA A 39 -4.73 27.89 5.03
CA ALA A 39 -5.79 27.73 6.04
C ALA A 39 -7.20 27.49 5.42
N GLU A 40 -7.41 27.89 4.16
CA GLU A 40 -8.68 27.68 3.43
C GLU A 40 -8.76 26.31 2.72
N LEU A 41 -7.64 25.59 2.57
CA LEU A 41 -7.64 24.29 1.88
C LEU A 41 -8.19 23.19 2.79
N LYS A 42 -9.00 22.29 2.23
CA LYS A 42 -9.48 21.10 2.92
C LYS A 42 -8.33 20.26 3.48
N LYS A 43 -8.57 19.63 4.63
CA LYS A 43 -7.61 18.69 5.21
C LYS A 43 -7.55 17.40 4.39
N LEU A 44 -6.39 16.76 4.32
CA LEU A 44 -6.24 15.43 3.72
C LEU A 44 -6.65 14.34 4.72
N PRO A 45 -7.43 13.32 4.32
CA PRO A 45 -7.96 12.29 5.22
C PRO A 45 -6.94 11.19 5.52
N ILE A 46 -5.80 11.54 6.13
CA ILE A 46 -4.74 10.57 6.45
C ILE A 46 -5.21 9.61 7.54
N GLY A 47 -5.29 8.31 7.20
CA GLY A 47 -5.69 7.27 8.15
C GLY A 47 -7.19 7.22 8.46
N ILE A 48 -8.02 8.06 7.83
CA ILE A 48 -9.47 8.09 8.02
C ILE A 48 -10.11 7.12 7.02
N GLU A 49 -10.77 6.10 7.55
CA GLU A 49 -11.49 5.07 6.78
C GLU A 49 -13.02 5.27 6.85
N ASN A 50 -13.50 6.29 7.58
CA ASN A 50 -14.91 6.60 7.76
C ASN A 50 -15.37 7.67 6.76
N PHE A 51 -16.21 7.29 5.78
CA PHE A 51 -16.73 8.20 4.76
C PHE A 51 -17.58 9.33 5.36
N GLU A 52 -18.41 9.03 6.38
CA GLU A 52 -19.26 10.01 7.05
C GLU A 52 -18.42 11.10 7.72
N GLU A 53 -17.35 10.71 8.44
CA GLU A 53 -16.39 11.63 9.04
C GLU A 53 -15.71 12.52 7.99
N ILE A 54 -15.24 11.93 6.86
CA ILE A 54 -14.61 12.68 5.78
C ILE A 54 -15.55 13.76 5.24
N ARG A 55 -16.85 13.46 5.11
CA ARG A 55 -17.83 14.39 4.57
C ARG A 55 -18.30 15.44 5.57
N GLN A 56 -18.46 15.07 6.83
CA GLN A 56 -18.93 15.97 7.90
C GLN A 56 -17.85 16.96 8.33
N GLU A 57 -16.58 16.52 8.39
CA GLU A 57 -15.43 17.34 8.78
C GLU A 57 -14.77 18.04 7.58
N ASP A 58 -15.41 18.00 6.41
CA ASP A 58 -15.01 18.63 5.16
C ASP A 58 -13.57 18.33 4.71
N PHE A 59 -13.15 17.07 4.84
CA PHE A 59 -11.88 16.60 4.27
C PHE A 59 -11.95 16.56 2.73
N TYR A 60 -10.80 16.61 2.08
CA TYR A 60 -10.71 16.41 0.64
C TYR A 60 -11.06 14.94 0.30
N TYR A 61 -12.07 14.74 -0.51
CA TYR A 61 -12.52 13.41 -0.92
C TYR A 61 -12.39 13.24 -2.44
N VAL A 62 -11.62 12.25 -2.88
CA VAL A 62 -11.61 11.82 -4.29
C VAL A 62 -12.85 10.97 -4.52
N ASP A 63 -13.75 11.48 -5.34
CA ASP A 63 -15.09 10.93 -5.53
C ASP A 63 -15.08 9.55 -6.22
N LYS A 64 -15.36 8.51 -5.45
CA LYS A 64 -15.50 7.12 -5.92
C LYS A 64 -16.95 6.63 -5.92
N THR A 65 -17.93 7.53 -5.78
CA THR A 65 -19.35 7.15 -5.68
C THR A 65 -19.93 6.55 -6.96
N ARG A 66 -19.23 6.65 -8.11
CA ARG A 66 -19.54 5.90 -9.33
C ARG A 66 -19.54 4.38 -9.09
N LEU A 67 -18.77 3.89 -8.11
CA LEU A 67 -18.78 2.49 -7.67
C LEU A 67 -20.18 2.02 -7.26
N ILE A 68 -20.99 2.87 -6.63
CA ILE A 68 -22.37 2.55 -6.23
C ILE A 68 -23.24 2.31 -7.48
N GLU A 69 -23.16 3.19 -8.46
CA GLU A 69 -23.93 3.04 -9.72
C GLU A 69 -23.51 1.79 -10.49
N GLN A 70 -22.20 1.56 -10.63
CA GLN A 70 -21.69 0.37 -11.30
C GLN A 70 -22.12 -0.92 -10.59
N LEU A 71 -22.05 -0.95 -9.25
CA LEU A 71 -22.52 -2.11 -8.49
C LEU A 71 -24.00 -2.36 -8.71
N LEU A 72 -24.84 -1.32 -8.57
CA LEU A 72 -26.29 -1.46 -8.71
C LEU A 72 -26.73 -1.86 -10.14
N ALA A 73 -25.92 -1.55 -11.14
CA ALA A 73 -26.17 -1.97 -12.52
C ALA A 73 -25.90 -3.47 -12.78
N GLN A 74 -25.04 -4.12 -11.99
CA GLN A 74 -24.58 -5.48 -12.28
C GLN A 74 -24.34 -6.38 -11.05
N TRP A 75 -24.95 -6.06 -9.89
CA TRP A 75 -24.73 -6.79 -8.67
C TRP A 75 -25.13 -8.28 -8.76
N GLY A 76 -24.30 -9.13 -8.14
CA GLY A 76 -24.64 -10.50 -7.81
C GLY A 76 -25.18 -10.61 -6.39
N GLU A 77 -25.64 -11.77 -5.98
CA GLU A 77 -26.10 -11.97 -4.60
C GLU A 77 -24.97 -11.72 -3.58
N VAL A 78 -23.75 -12.15 -3.91
CA VAL A 78 -22.53 -11.84 -3.15
C VAL A 78 -21.48 -11.26 -4.09
N ASN A 79 -20.98 -10.06 -3.78
CA ASN A 79 -19.99 -9.33 -4.58
C ASN A 79 -18.68 -9.22 -3.79
N ILE A 80 -17.60 -9.74 -4.34
CA ILE A 80 -16.28 -9.77 -3.67
C ILE A 80 -15.30 -8.90 -4.45
N PHE A 81 -14.72 -7.90 -3.79
CA PHE A 81 -13.68 -7.05 -4.36
C PHE A 81 -12.32 -7.39 -3.75
N THR A 82 -11.40 -7.89 -4.57
CA THR A 82 -10.02 -8.13 -4.14
C THR A 82 -9.09 -7.09 -4.72
N ARG A 83 -8.43 -6.34 -3.85
CA ARG A 83 -7.47 -5.28 -4.20
C ARG A 83 -6.30 -5.30 -3.23
N PRO A 84 -5.11 -4.89 -3.64
CA PRO A 84 -3.98 -4.76 -2.74
C PRO A 84 -4.30 -3.87 -1.53
N ARG A 85 -3.47 -3.91 -0.51
CA ARG A 85 -3.61 -3.03 0.66
C ARG A 85 -3.46 -1.57 0.25
N ARG A 86 -4.14 -0.65 0.97
CA ARG A 86 -4.08 0.81 0.77
C ARG A 86 -4.77 1.36 -0.49
N PHE A 87 -5.58 0.56 -1.17
CA PHE A 87 -6.37 0.97 -2.34
C PHE A 87 -7.82 1.37 -2.00
N GLY A 88 -8.10 1.84 -0.79
CA GLY A 88 -9.39 2.44 -0.42
C GLY A 88 -10.53 1.45 -0.15
N LYS A 89 -10.26 0.14 0.09
CA LYS A 89 -11.30 -0.88 0.36
C LYS A 89 -12.23 -0.50 1.51
N SER A 90 -11.67 -0.24 2.70
CA SER A 90 -12.45 0.07 3.91
C SER A 90 -13.23 1.37 3.78
N LEU A 91 -12.67 2.40 3.13
CA LEU A 91 -13.36 3.65 2.87
C LEU A 91 -14.56 3.45 1.93
N ASN A 92 -14.41 2.64 0.87
CA ASN A 92 -15.52 2.30 -0.02
C ASN A 92 -16.60 1.48 0.71
N MET A 93 -16.23 0.59 1.65
CA MET A 93 -17.19 -0.12 2.49
C MET A 93 -17.97 0.85 3.41
N SER A 94 -17.29 1.82 4.00
CA SER A 94 -17.93 2.89 4.78
C SER A 94 -18.87 3.75 3.90
N MET A 95 -18.47 4.07 2.68
CA MET A 95 -19.29 4.78 1.69
C MET A 95 -20.58 3.99 1.35
N PHE A 96 -20.48 2.68 1.09
CA PHE A 96 -21.66 1.83 0.84
C PHE A 96 -22.59 1.81 2.03
N LYS A 97 -22.05 1.66 3.25
CA LYS A 97 -22.84 1.73 4.47
C LYS A 97 -23.61 3.05 4.59
N SER A 98 -22.92 4.17 4.42
CA SER A 98 -23.52 5.51 4.48
C SER A 98 -24.57 5.74 3.40
N PHE A 99 -24.43 5.10 2.22
CA PHE A 99 -25.39 5.22 1.14
C PHE A 99 -26.66 4.39 1.35
N PHE A 100 -26.53 3.12 1.75
CA PHE A 100 -27.65 2.20 1.82
C PHE A 100 -28.42 2.26 3.15
N GLU A 101 -27.74 2.54 4.26
CA GLU A 101 -28.29 2.35 5.61
C GLU A 101 -29.40 3.34 5.94
N ILE A 102 -30.52 2.80 6.43
CA ILE A 102 -31.67 3.60 6.92
C ILE A 102 -31.20 4.49 8.08
N GLY A 103 -31.61 5.76 8.04
CA GLY A 103 -31.31 6.74 9.08
C GLY A 103 -30.00 7.52 8.85
N LYS A 104 -29.25 7.21 7.77
CA LYS A 104 -28.07 8.00 7.39
C LYS A 104 -28.46 9.30 6.69
N GLU A 105 -27.65 10.34 6.89
CA GLU A 105 -27.85 11.66 6.31
C GLU A 105 -27.61 11.62 4.79
N LYS A 106 -28.60 12.07 4.04
CA LYS A 106 -28.53 12.08 2.56
C LYS A 106 -27.59 13.13 2.00
N ASN A 107 -27.40 14.24 2.73
CA ASN A 107 -26.50 15.34 2.36
C ASN A 107 -25.02 14.92 2.26
N LEU A 108 -24.62 13.79 2.89
CA LEU A 108 -23.27 13.25 2.75
C LEU A 108 -22.85 13.03 1.30
N PHE A 109 -23.79 12.84 0.39
CA PHE A 109 -23.55 12.58 -1.03
C PHE A 109 -23.77 13.82 -1.92
N GLU A 110 -24.16 14.95 -1.36
CA GLU A 110 -24.35 16.20 -2.12
C GLU A 110 -23.07 16.61 -2.82
N GLY A 111 -23.19 16.96 -4.11
CA GLY A 111 -22.08 17.35 -4.98
C GLY A 111 -21.25 16.19 -5.51
N LEU A 112 -21.45 14.96 -5.06
CA LEU A 112 -20.76 13.76 -5.55
C LEU A 112 -21.46 13.19 -6.80
N TYR A 113 -20.73 12.35 -7.54
CA TYR A 113 -21.20 11.76 -8.81
C TYR A 113 -22.56 11.09 -8.67
N ILE A 114 -22.74 10.23 -7.64
CA ILE A 114 -23.97 9.45 -7.44
C ILE A 114 -25.21 10.34 -7.21
N SER A 115 -25.05 11.54 -6.63
CA SER A 115 -26.16 12.46 -6.37
C SER A 115 -26.83 12.97 -7.66
N LYS A 116 -26.16 12.85 -8.79
CA LYS A 116 -26.71 13.20 -10.11
C LYS A 116 -27.68 12.13 -10.63
N ASN A 117 -27.60 10.89 -10.12
CA ASN A 117 -28.51 9.82 -10.48
C ASN A 117 -29.68 9.76 -9.50
N LEU A 118 -30.64 10.67 -9.66
CA LEU A 118 -31.79 10.83 -8.77
C LEU A 118 -32.59 9.52 -8.62
N LYS A 119 -32.73 8.75 -9.69
CA LYS A 119 -33.48 7.47 -9.66
C LYS A 119 -32.84 6.47 -8.69
N LEU A 120 -31.53 6.27 -8.76
CA LEU A 120 -30.83 5.37 -7.86
C LEU A 120 -30.84 5.89 -6.41
N CYS A 121 -30.71 7.21 -6.22
CA CYS A 121 -30.83 7.82 -4.90
C CYS A 121 -32.21 7.62 -4.29
N GLU A 122 -33.29 7.80 -5.06
CA GLU A 122 -34.65 7.57 -4.59
C GLU A 122 -34.92 6.10 -4.23
N GLU A 123 -34.37 5.18 -5.00
CA GLU A 123 -34.61 3.73 -4.84
C GLU A 123 -33.76 3.11 -3.72
N TYR A 124 -32.49 3.57 -3.56
CA TYR A 124 -31.52 2.87 -2.70
C TYR A 124 -30.99 3.70 -1.53
N GLN A 125 -30.86 5.04 -1.66
CA GLN A 125 -30.20 5.85 -0.64
C GLN A 125 -31.00 5.94 0.64
N GLY A 126 -30.43 5.40 1.74
CA GLY A 126 -31.07 5.35 3.06
C GLY A 126 -32.31 4.45 3.10
N LYS A 127 -32.38 3.39 2.29
CA LYS A 127 -33.57 2.57 2.12
C LYS A 127 -33.45 1.15 2.65
N TYR A 128 -32.26 0.69 3.02
CA TYR A 128 -32.03 -0.69 3.41
C TYR A 128 -31.43 -0.78 4.82
N PRO A 129 -31.83 -1.75 5.64
CA PRO A 129 -31.06 -2.10 6.82
C PRO A 129 -29.72 -2.70 6.39
N VAL A 130 -28.67 -2.42 7.18
CA VAL A 130 -27.28 -2.85 6.89
C VAL A 130 -26.70 -3.57 8.09
N VAL A 131 -26.13 -4.76 7.87
CA VAL A 131 -25.18 -5.41 8.77
C VAL A 131 -23.79 -5.13 8.25
N SER A 132 -22.91 -4.55 9.08
CA SER A 132 -21.57 -4.14 8.67
C SER A 132 -20.53 -4.61 9.68
N ILE A 133 -19.68 -5.55 9.28
CA ILE A 133 -18.62 -6.12 10.12
C ILE A 133 -17.26 -5.96 9.43
N SER A 134 -16.20 -5.73 10.23
CA SER A 134 -14.82 -5.76 9.74
C SER A 134 -14.06 -6.87 10.45
N LEU A 135 -13.44 -7.74 9.65
CA LEU A 135 -12.62 -8.84 10.16
C LEU A 135 -11.15 -8.45 10.34
N LYS A 136 -10.81 -7.17 10.12
CA LYS A 136 -9.46 -6.60 10.24
C LYS A 136 -8.79 -6.87 11.59
N GLY A 137 -9.57 -6.87 12.66
CA GLY A 137 -9.08 -7.05 14.04
C GLY A 137 -8.94 -8.50 14.49
N ILE A 138 -9.23 -9.49 13.62
CA ILE A 138 -9.17 -10.91 14.00
C ILE A 138 -7.76 -11.44 13.74
N ASN A 139 -6.86 -11.18 14.68
CA ASN A 139 -5.42 -11.41 14.57
C ASN A 139 -4.83 -12.15 15.79
N GLY A 140 -5.62 -13.01 16.45
CA GLY A 140 -5.17 -13.80 17.58
C GLY A 140 -3.98 -14.70 17.26
N THR A 141 -3.15 -14.95 18.25
CA THR A 141 -2.01 -15.88 18.14
C THR A 141 -2.43 -17.35 18.29
N THR A 142 -3.64 -17.56 18.84
CA THR A 142 -4.29 -18.87 18.93
C THR A 142 -5.70 -18.83 18.32
N TYR A 143 -6.23 -20.01 18.03
CA TYR A 143 -7.61 -20.13 17.53
C TYR A 143 -8.64 -19.53 18.50
N GLU A 144 -8.49 -19.79 19.78
CA GLU A 144 -9.40 -19.31 20.84
C GLU A 144 -9.40 -17.79 20.91
N GLU A 145 -8.24 -17.14 20.84
CA GLU A 145 -8.13 -15.70 20.81
C GLU A 145 -8.80 -15.11 19.56
N ALA A 146 -8.48 -15.65 18.37
CA ALA A 146 -9.03 -15.20 17.11
C ALA A 146 -10.56 -15.39 17.07
N ARG A 147 -11.06 -16.52 17.56
CA ARG A 147 -12.49 -16.78 17.74
C ARG A 147 -13.13 -15.77 18.71
N GLY A 148 -12.45 -15.47 19.81
CA GLY A 148 -12.89 -14.46 20.77
C GLY A 148 -13.03 -13.06 20.14
N PHE A 149 -12.10 -12.67 19.28
CA PHE A 149 -12.19 -11.42 18.52
C PHE A 149 -13.37 -11.43 17.52
N LEU A 150 -13.64 -12.55 16.86
CA LEU A 150 -14.82 -12.66 16.00
C LEU A 150 -16.12 -12.53 16.80
N VAL A 151 -16.23 -13.21 17.94
CA VAL A 151 -17.38 -13.04 18.87
C VAL A 151 -17.56 -11.58 19.27
N LYS A 152 -16.47 -10.90 19.61
CA LYS A 152 -16.51 -9.47 19.96
C LYS A 152 -17.01 -8.61 18.79
N THR A 153 -16.55 -8.87 17.58
CA THR A 153 -16.96 -8.15 16.35
C THR A 153 -18.48 -8.30 16.12
N ILE A 154 -19.01 -9.52 16.21
CA ILE A 154 -20.47 -9.77 16.12
C ILE A 154 -21.23 -9.09 17.24
N ASN A 155 -20.70 -9.14 18.46
CA ASN A 155 -21.32 -8.51 19.61
C ASN A 155 -21.39 -6.98 19.47
N GLU A 156 -20.35 -6.33 18.95
CA GLU A 156 -20.33 -4.90 18.68
C GLU A 156 -21.38 -4.51 17.64
N GLU A 157 -21.54 -5.30 16.58
CA GLU A 157 -22.59 -5.06 15.58
C GLU A 157 -24.00 -5.28 16.17
N ALA A 158 -24.21 -6.33 16.96
CA ALA A 158 -25.48 -6.54 17.66
C ALA A 158 -25.81 -5.41 18.64
N ARG A 159 -24.81 -4.81 19.29
CA ARG A 159 -24.98 -3.63 20.16
C ARG A 159 -25.30 -2.37 19.37
N ARG A 160 -24.72 -2.18 18.19
CA ARG A 160 -25.08 -1.08 17.28
C ARG A 160 -26.57 -1.12 16.93
N LEU A 161 -27.14 -2.31 16.81
CA LEU A 161 -28.54 -2.58 16.51
C LEU A 161 -29.44 -2.63 17.77
N LEU A 162 -29.02 -2.02 18.87
CA LEU A 162 -29.73 -2.08 20.15
C LEU A 162 -31.20 -1.58 20.09
N PHE A 163 -31.53 -0.70 19.14
CA PHE A 163 -32.88 -0.21 18.90
C PHE A 163 -33.88 -1.35 18.63
N LEU A 164 -33.42 -2.51 18.14
CA LEU A 164 -34.26 -3.69 17.97
C LEU A 164 -34.86 -4.20 19.29
N SER A 165 -34.22 -3.94 20.43
CA SER A 165 -34.73 -4.33 21.74
C SER A 165 -36.07 -3.66 22.09
N GLY A 166 -36.40 -2.53 21.45
CA GLY A 166 -37.68 -1.82 21.61
C GLY A 166 -38.66 -2.03 20.46
N SER A 167 -38.35 -2.95 19.53
CA SER A 167 -39.19 -3.17 18.35
C SER A 167 -40.49 -3.92 18.71
N PRO A 168 -41.67 -3.37 18.38
CA PRO A 168 -42.95 -4.06 18.60
C PRO A 168 -43.17 -5.22 17.61
N LYS A 169 -42.33 -5.37 16.58
CA LYS A 169 -42.43 -6.43 15.58
C LYS A 169 -41.61 -7.67 15.94
N LEU A 170 -40.78 -7.59 16.98
CA LEU A 170 -39.96 -8.70 17.46
C LEU A 170 -40.67 -9.35 18.69
N ASP A 171 -40.87 -10.67 18.59
CA ASP A 171 -41.45 -11.45 19.68
C ASP A 171 -40.43 -11.77 20.79
N GLU A 172 -40.86 -12.46 21.86
CA GLU A 172 -40.00 -12.80 22.98
C GLU A 172 -38.80 -13.66 22.59
N THR A 173 -38.96 -14.55 21.59
CA THR A 173 -37.90 -15.40 21.08
C THR A 173 -36.84 -14.56 20.35
N ASP A 174 -37.27 -13.62 19.51
CA ASP A 174 -36.41 -12.68 18.83
C ASP A 174 -35.61 -11.80 19.81
N GLN A 175 -36.29 -11.35 20.89
CA GLN A 175 -35.64 -10.55 21.94
C GLN A 175 -34.56 -11.37 22.68
N GLU A 176 -34.85 -12.65 22.96
CA GLU A 176 -33.87 -13.53 23.62
C GLU A 176 -32.68 -13.81 22.68
N LEU A 177 -32.93 -14.04 21.40
CA LEU A 177 -31.89 -14.19 20.37
C LEU A 177 -30.97 -12.96 20.31
N LEU A 178 -31.55 -11.76 20.28
CA LEU A 178 -30.79 -10.51 20.31
C LEU A 178 -29.92 -10.37 21.57
N LYS A 179 -30.45 -10.83 22.74
CA LYS A 179 -29.67 -10.87 23.98
C LYS A 179 -28.51 -11.84 23.89
N GLN A 180 -28.69 -13.01 23.27
CA GLN A 180 -27.61 -14.00 23.05
C GLN A 180 -26.50 -13.44 22.17
N LEU A 181 -26.82 -12.78 21.05
CA LEU A 181 -25.87 -12.13 20.17
C LEU A 181 -25.05 -11.02 20.86
N LYS A 182 -25.55 -10.45 21.94
CA LYS A 182 -24.84 -9.43 22.74
C LYS A 182 -24.01 -9.99 23.91
N LYS A 183 -24.02 -11.31 24.14
CA LYS A 183 -23.18 -11.94 25.17
C LYS A 183 -21.72 -11.95 24.76
N LYS A 184 -20.82 -11.77 25.73
CA LYS A 184 -19.36 -11.85 25.50
C LYS A 184 -18.89 -13.25 25.10
N GLU A 185 -19.65 -14.27 25.45
CA GLU A 185 -19.39 -15.67 25.11
C GLU A 185 -20.53 -16.18 24.23
N MET A 186 -20.18 -16.78 23.11
CA MET A 186 -21.12 -17.43 22.20
C MET A 186 -20.69 -18.87 21.97
N SER A 187 -21.68 -19.77 21.85
CA SER A 187 -21.41 -21.12 21.33
C SER A 187 -20.96 -21.06 19.88
N ASN A 188 -20.37 -22.12 19.36
CA ASN A 188 -20.02 -22.17 17.94
C ASN A 188 -21.26 -22.04 17.04
N ASP A 189 -22.35 -22.70 17.43
CA ASP A 189 -23.62 -22.61 16.68
C ASP A 189 -24.15 -21.18 16.64
N SER A 190 -24.24 -20.48 17.78
CA SER A 190 -24.66 -19.07 17.80
C SER A 190 -23.75 -18.18 16.97
N LEU A 191 -22.43 -18.44 16.94
CA LEU A 191 -21.47 -17.66 16.18
C LEU A 191 -21.65 -17.86 14.67
N VAL A 192 -21.76 -19.09 14.20
CA VAL A 192 -21.88 -19.39 12.75
C VAL A 192 -23.22 -18.98 12.16
N TYR A 193 -24.29 -18.87 12.97
CA TYR A 193 -25.60 -18.37 12.54
C TYR A 193 -25.76 -16.85 12.74
N SER A 194 -24.85 -16.19 13.43
CA SER A 194 -25.01 -14.80 13.91
C SER A 194 -25.35 -13.78 12.81
N ILE A 195 -24.71 -13.85 11.62
CA ILE A 195 -25.01 -12.93 10.51
C ILE A 195 -26.44 -13.15 10.01
N ARG A 196 -26.85 -14.40 9.86
CA ARG A 196 -28.20 -14.75 9.43
C ARG A 196 -29.23 -14.24 10.44
N GLU A 197 -29.02 -14.51 11.71
CA GLU A 197 -29.90 -14.09 12.80
C GLU A 197 -30.05 -12.56 12.86
N LEU A 198 -28.94 -11.81 12.72
CA LEU A 198 -28.99 -10.34 12.65
C LEU A 198 -29.80 -9.85 11.44
N THR A 199 -29.67 -10.50 10.28
CA THR A 199 -30.45 -10.12 9.09
C THR A 199 -31.92 -10.45 9.22
N GLU A 200 -32.29 -11.59 9.84
CA GLU A 200 -33.68 -11.97 10.11
C GLU A 200 -34.35 -10.98 11.07
N LEU A 201 -33.67 -10.58 12.15
CA LEU A 201 -34.20 -9.57 13.12
C LEU A 201 -34.41 -8.21 12.44
N LEU A 202 -33.48 -7.78 11.59
CA LEU A 202 -33.59 -6.53 10.86
C LEU A 202 -34.68 -6.57 9.79
N GLU A 203 -34.84 -7.68 9.06
CA GLU A 203 -35.94 -7.85 8.09
C GLU A 203 -37.29 -7.81 8.78
N LYS A 204 -37.48 -8.50 9.92
CA LYS A 204 -38.70 -8.43 10.71
C LYS A 204 -39.03 -7.01 11.14
N HIS A 205 -38.02 -6.25 11.60
CA HIS A 205 -38.20 -4.88 12.05
C HIS A 205 -38.58 -3.90 10.95
N TYR A 206 -37.79 -3.91 9.84
CA TYR A 206 -37.92 -2.94 8.74
C TYR A 206 -38.85 -3.41 7.62
N GLU A 207 -39.25 -4.68 7.59
CA GLU A 207 -39.98 -5.33 6.47
C GLU A 207 -39.23 -5.19 5.12
N LYS A 208 -37.90 -5.20 5.20
CA LYS A 208 -37.00 -5.05 4.06
C LYS A 208 -35.79 -5.97 4.19
N LYS A 209 -35.41 -6.55 3.07
CA LYS A 209 -34.18 -7.34 2.97
C LYS A 209 -32.96 -6.52 3.36
N VAL A 210 -31.94 -7.17 3.87
CA VAL A 210 -30.76 -6.60 4.49
C VAL A 210 -29.57 -6.64 3.55
N ILE A 211 -28.78 -5.60 3.52
CA ILE A 211 -27.48 -5.58 2.87
C ILE A 211 -26.40 -5.96 3.88
N VAL A 212 -25.51 -6.88 3.53
CA VAL A 212 -24.41 -7.33 4.38
C VAL A 212 -23.09 -6.82 3.82
N LEU A 213 -22.31 -6.14 4.65
CA LEU A 213 -20.99 -5.60 4.33
C LEU A 213 -19.94 -6.28 5.21
N ILE A 214 -18.93 -6.92 4.59
CA ILE A 214 -17.84 -7.60 5.31
C ILE A 214 -16.51 -7.10 4.79
N ASP A 215 -15.78 -6.35 5.61
CA ASP A 215 -14.47 -5.81 5.25
C ASP A 215 -13.34 -6.72 5.71
N GLU A 216 -12.30 -6.86 4.86
CA GLU A 216 -11.09 -7.65 5.09
C GLU A 216 -11.37 -9.10 5.49
N TYR A 217 -12.22 -9.78 4.70
CA TYR A 217 -12.69 -11.16 4.97
C TYR A 217 -11.56 -12.19 5.07
N ASP A 218 -10.42 -11.91 4.47
CA ASP A 218 -9.27 -12.80 4.34
C ASP A 218 -8.24 -12.65 5.49
N VAL A 219 -8.32 -11.60 6.30
CA VAL A 219 -7.37 -11.37 7.42
C VAL A 219 -7.35 -12.50 8.44
N PRO A 220 -8.50 -13.06 8.91
CA PRO A 220 -8.49 -14.18 9.85
C PRO A 220 -7.73 -15.40 9.32
N LEU A 221 -7.85 -15.67 8.00
CA LEU A 221 -7.21 -16.79 7.34
C LEU A 221 -5.71 -16.58 7.19
N ALA A 222 -5.30 -15.36 6.81
CA ALA A 222 -3.89 -15.00 6.75
C ALA A 222 -3.20 -15.20 8.10
N LYS A 223 -3.83 -14.70 9.18
CA LYS A 223 -3.28 -14.80 10.54
C LYS A 223 -3.31 -16.22 11.08
N ALA A 224 -4.33 -16.98 10.76
CA ALA A 224 -4.41 -18.39 11.13
C ALA A 224 -3.32 -19.22 10.44
N ASN A 225 -3.00 -18.90 9.17
CA ASN A 225 -1.90 -19.56 8.45
C ASN A 225 -0.54 -19.20 9.06
N GLU A 226 -0.31 -17.94 9.40
CA GLU A 226 0.93 -17.49 10.06
C GLU A 226 1.13 -18.16 11.43
N ASN A 227 0.05 -18.46 12.17
CA ASN A 227 0.10 -18.95 13.54
C ASN A 227 -0.28 -20.44 13.69
N GLY A 228 -0.54 -21.16 12.59
CA GLY A 228 -0.66 -22.63 12.58
C GLY A 228 -2.04 -23.20 12.96
N TYR A 229 -3.11 -22.39 13.05
CA TYR A 229 -4.49 -22.83 13.32
C TYR A 229 -5.45 -22.59 12.12
N TYR A 230 -4.88 -22.73 10.92
CA TYR A 230 -5.57 -22.40 9.66
C TYR A 230 -6.85 -23.21 9.42
N ASP A 231 -6.80 -24.55 9.64
CA ASP A 231 -7.93 -25.43 9.30
C ASP A 231 -9.16 -25.16 10.15
N GLU A 232 -8.96 -24.88 11.44
CA GLU A 232 -10.04 -24.51 12.37
C GLU A 232 -10.67 -23.19 11.98
N MET A 233 -9.85 -22.19 11.62
CA MET A 233 -10.35 -20.87 11.20
C MET A 233 -11.10 -20.94 9.87
N VAL A 234 -10.60 -21.71 8.90
CA VAL A 234 -11.29 -21.94 7.62
C VAL A 234 -12.67 -22.53 7.84
N LEU A 235 -12.78 -23.54 8.70
CA LEU A 235 -14.06 -24.18 9.00
C LEU A 235 -15.05 -23.20 9.64
N LEU A 236 -14.57 -22.37 10.60
CA LEU A 236 -15.38 -21.37 11.27
C LEU A 236 -15.90 -20.30 10.30
N ILE A 237 -15.01 -19.70 9.51
CA ILE A 237 -15.37 -18.64 8.56
C ILE A 237 -16.26 -19.18 7.44
N ARG A 238 -16.01 -20.40 6.94
CA ARG A 238 -16.87 -21.07 5.97
C ARG A 238 -18.30 -21.20 6.50
N ASN A 239 -18.46 -21.77 7.68
CA ASN A 239 -19.78 -21.98 8.26
C ASN A 239 -20.51 -20.65 8.50
N LEU A 240 -19.79 -19.61 8.93
CA LEU A 240 -20.35 -18.26 9.11
C LEU A 240 -20.86 -17.68 7.79
N PHE A 241 -20.08 -17.80 6.71
CA PHE A 241 -20.45 -17.27 5.39
C PHE A 241 -21.51 -18.13 4.71
N GLU A 242 -21.47 -19.46 4.85
CA GLU A 242 -22.49 -20.34 4.30
C GLU A 242 -23.87 -20.04 4.87
N ASN A 243 -23.97 -19.89 6.20
CA ASN A 243 -25.22 -19.55 6.85
C ASN A 243 -25.67 -18.11 6.57
N GLY A 244 -24.72 -17.15 6.60
CA GLY A 244 -25.03 -15.73 6.45
C GLY A 244 -25.29 -15.28 5.02
N LEU A 245 -24.68 -15.94 4.00
CA LEU A 245 -24.64 -15.42 2.63
C LEU A 245 -25.29 -16.34 1.58
N LYS A 246 -25.41 -17.68 1.79
CA LYS A 246 -25.93 -18.60 0.78
C LYS A 246 -27.41 -18.93 0.93
N THR A 247 -27.83 -19.29 2.12
CA THR A 247 -29.20 -19.76 2.38
C THR A 247 -30.03 -18.74 3.13
N ASN A 248 -29.61 -17.50 3.12
CA ASN A 248 -30.21 -16.41 3.87
C ASN A 248 -31.29 -15.70 3.06
N ARG A 249 -32.56 -15.98 3.36
CA ARG A 249 -33.71 -15.36 2.68
C ARG A 249 -33.86 -13.87 2.96
N SER A 250 -33.32 -13.40 4.08
CA SER A 250 -33.34 -12.00 4.48
C SER A 250 -32.27 -11.16 3.75
N LEU A 251 -31.35 -11.79 3.02
CA LEU A 251 -30.30 -11.10 2.30
C LEU A 251 -30.83 -10.38 1.06
N LYS A 252 -30.52 -9.10 0.87
CA LYS A 252 -30.69 -8.35 -0.38
C LYS A 252 -29.53 -8.66 -1.34
N PHE A 253 -28.34 -8.35 -0.90
CA PHE A 253 -27.04 -8.74 -1.44
C PHE A 253 -25.95 -8.50 -0.39
N ALA A 254 -24.76 -9.08 -0.64
CA ALA A 254 -23.59 -8.83 0.18
C ALA A 254 -22.44 -8.22 -0.61
N ILE A 255 -21.59 -7.44 0.08
CA ILE A 255 -20.33 -6.92 -0.44
C ILE A 255 -19.22 -7.34 0.52
N LEU A 256 -18.18 -7.97 -0.03
CA LEU A 256 -17.00 -8.40 0.71
C LEU A 256 -15.76 -7.74 0.13
N THR A 257 -14.81 -7.36 0.98
CA THR A 257 -13.50 -6.87 0.53
C THR A 257 -12.35 -7.65 1.17
N GLY A 258 -11.29 -7.88 0.39
CA GLY A 258 -10.08 -8.57 0.83
C GLY A 258 -8.88 -8.27 -0.07
N CYS A 259 -7.73 -8.86 0.24
CA CYS A 259 -6.53 -8.73 -0.59
C CYS A 259 -6.41 -9.87 -1.60
N LEU A 260 -6.71 -11.10 -1.20
CA LEU A 260 -6.57 -12.29 -2.04
C LEU A 260 -7.93 -12.88 -2.42
N ARG A 261 -7.97 -13.47 -3.62
CA ARG A 261 -9.10 -14.26 -4.07
C ARG A 261 -9.01 -15.66 -3.47
N VAL A 262 -9.58 -15.86 -2.29
CA VAL A 262 -9.56 -17.14 -1.56
C VAL A 262 -10.61 -18.13 -2.10
N ALA A 263 -10.85 -18.16 -3.42
CA ALA A 263 -12.01 -18.85 -4.02
C ALA A 263 -11.94 -20.38 -3.97
N LYS A 264 -10.75 -20.96 -4.11
CA LYS A 264 -10.58 -22.42 -4.00
C LYS A 264 -10.49 -22.88 -2.56
N GLU A 265 -10.27 -21.97 -1.64
CA GLU A 265 -10.34 -22.33 -0.25
C GLU A 265 -11.76 -22.71 0.09
N SER A 266 -11.78 -23.72 0.81
CA SER A 266 -12.94 -24.32 1.40
C SER A 266 -13.95 -23.36 2.07
N ILE A 267 -13.65 -22.07 2.27
CA ILE A 267 -14.62 -21.08 2.78
C ILE A 267 -15.72 -20.76 1.77
N PHE A 268 -15.42 -20.88 0.48
CA PHE A 268 -16.40 -20.67 -0.57
C PHE A 268 -16.78 -21.97 -1.29
N THR A 269 -16.23 -23.11 -0.87
CA THR A 269 -16.63 -24.43 -1.38
C THR A 269 -18.12 -24.66 -1.09
N GLY A 270 -18.89 -24.84 -2.14
CA GLY A 270 -20.35 -24.99 -2.00
C GLY A 270 -21.13 -23.69 -2.11
N LEU A 271 -20.49 -22.52 -2.06
CA LEU A 271 -21.12 -21.25 -2.38
C LEU A 271 -20.95 -20.99 -3.89
N ASN A 272 -22.01 -20.93 -4.65
CA ASN A 272 -22.01 -20.71 -6.11
C ASN A 272 -22.65 -19.38 -6.52
N ASN A 273 -22.94 -18.52 -5.53
CA ASN A 273 -23.70 -17.28 -5.68
C ASN A 273 -22.83 -16.02 -5.63
N PHE A 274 -21.48 -16.15 -5.77
CA PHE A 274 -20.65 -14.96 -5.78
C PHE A 274 -20.09 -14.58 -7.13
N LYS A 275 -19.86 -13.27 -7.21
CA LYS A 275 -19.15 -12.62 -8.28
C LYS A 275 -17.91 -11.95 -7.72
N ILE A 276 -16.74 -12.39 -8.18
CA ILE A 276 -15.45 -11.86 -7.72
C ILE A 276 -14.95 -10.88 -8.76
N TYR A 277 -14.43 -9.74 -8.25
CA TYR A 277 -13.83 -8.68 -9.02
C TYR A 277 -12.40 -8.45 -8.51
N SER A 278 -11.43 -8.97 -9.26
CA SER A 278 -10.01 -8.91 -8.92
C SER A 278 -9.29 -7.76 -9.63
N ILE A 279 -7.98 -7.65 -9.44
CA ILE A 279 -7.16 -6.66 -10.15
C ILE A 279 -7.06 -6.93 -11.67
N THR A 280 -7.43 -8.14 -12.13
CA THR A 280 -7.40 -8.50 -13.55
C THR A 280 -8.72 -8.21 -14.27
N ASP A 281 -9.79 -7.88 -13.54
CA ASP A 281 -11.10 -7.61 -14.10
C ASP A 281 -11.23 -6.16 -14.56
N LYS A 282 -11.85 -5.96 -15.74
CA LYS A 282 -12.14 -4.63 -16.29
C LYS A 282 -13.29 -3.91 -15.58
N SER A 283 -14.13 -4.68 -14.86
CA SER A 283 -15.18 -4.10 -14.04
C SER A 283 -14.61 -3.50 -12.78
N PHE A 284 -14.97 -2.26 -12.45
CA PHE A 284 -14.52 -1.54 -11.26
C PHE A 284 -13.00 -1.25 -11.19
N ASP A 285 -12.33 -1.18 -12.33
CA ASP A 285 -10.89 -0.94 -12.42
C ASP A 285 -10.49 0.49 -12.04
N GLU A 286 -11.36 1.50 -12.23
CA GLU A 286 -11.15 2.89 -11.80
C GLU A 286 -11.57 3.19 -10.35
N THR A 287 -12.32 2.29 -9.71
CA THR A 287 -13.02 2.60 -8.46
C THR A 287 -12.19 2.37 -7.20
N PHE A 288 -11.09 1.65 -7.33
CA PHE A 288 -10.09 1.44 -6.30
C PHE A 288 -8.75 2.00 -6.78
N GLY A 289 -8.08 2.77 -5.97
CA GLY A 289 -6.92 3.54 -6.41
C GLY A 289 -7.31 4.95 -6.92
N PHE A 290 -6.32 5.76 -7.27
CA PHE A 290 -6.55 7.04 -7.93
C PHE A 290 -6.14 6.96 -9.39
N THR A 291 -6.96 7.47 -10.29
CA THR A 291 -6.63 7.63 -11.70
C THR A 291 -5.70 8.82 -11.91
N ASP A 292 -5.00 8.88 -13.04
CA ASP A 292 -4.12 10.01 -13.39
C ASP A 292 -4.85 11.36 -13.34
N SER A 293 -6.07 11.42 -13.84
CA SER A 293 -6.87 12.64 -13.81
C SER A 293 -7.27 13.09 -12.40
N GLU A 294 -7.49 12.14 -11.48
CA GLU A 294 -7.79 12.42 -10.08
C GLU A 294 -6.57 12.93 -9.34
N VAL A 295 -5.38 12.34 -9.61
CA VAL A 295 -4.11 12.79 -9.01
C VAL A 295 -3.77 14.21 -9.51
N ARG A 296 -3.92 14.51 -10.80
CA ARG A 296 -3.70 15.87 -11.31
C ARG A 296 -4.60 16.90 -10.62
N LYS A 297 -5.89 16.60 -10.47
CA LYS A 297 -6.84 17.47 -9.77
C LYS A 297 -6.49 17.67 -8.29
N LEU A 298 -6.02 16.61 -7.63
CA LEU A 298 -5.57 16.68 -6.24
C LEU A 298 -4.33 17.59 -6.11
N LEU A 299 -3.33 17.40 -6.98
CA LEU A 299 -2.13 18.23 -6.98
C LEU A 299 -2.45 19.70 -7.30
N GLU A 300 -3.30 19.95 -8.30
CA GLU A 300 -3.81 21.29 -8.66
C GLU A 300 -4.50 21.95 -7.46
N TYR A 301 -5.39 21.23 -6.77
CA TYR A 301 -6.10 21.76 -5.61
C TYR A 301 -5.16 22.22 -4.50
N TYR A 302 -4.03 21.52 -4.31
CA TYR A 302 -3.04 21.86 -3.28
C TYR A 302 -1.88 22.76 -3.80
N GLY A 303 -1.90 23.18 -5.08
CA GLY A 303 -0.83 23.98 -5.69
C GLY A 303 0.50 23.23 -5.78
N GLN A 304 0.42 21.94 -6.10
CA GLN A 304 1.55 21.00 -6.13
C GLN A 304 1.76 20.36 -7.52
N GLU A 305 1.30 21.01 -8.60
CA GLU A 305 1.35 20.50 -9.97
C GLU A 305 2.78 20.26 -10.44
N GLU A 306 3.74 21.03 -9.95
CA GLU A 306 5.16 20.88 -10.25
C GLU A 306 5.72 19.51 -9.84
N TYR A 307 5.12 18.82 -8.86
CA TYR A 307 5.52 17.51 -8.39
C TYR A 307 4.87 16.35 -9.15
N TYR A 308 4.07 16.61 -10.17
CA TYR A 308 3.32 15.57 -10.89
C TYR A 308 4.24 14.44 -11.41
N GLU A 309 5.35 14.77 -12.08
CA GLU A 309 6.27 13.76 -12.61
C GLU A 309 6.92 12.96 -11.47
N THR A 310 7.20 13.58 -10.34
CA THR A 310 7.73 12.91 -9.15
C THR A 310 6.71 11.94 -8.56
N VAL A 311 5.46 12.37 -8.38
CA VAL A 311 4.36 11.54 -7.87
C VAL A 311 4.10 10.36 -8.81
N LYS A 312 4.16 10.59 -10.11
CA LYS A 312 4.00 9.56 -11.14
C LYS A 312 5.11 8.52 -11.08
N GLU A 313 6.37 8.93 -11.03
CA GLU A 313 7.52 8.02 -10.94
C GLU A 313 7.47 7.15 -9.67
N TRP A 314 7.04 7.74 -8.56
CA TRP A 314 7.10 7.10 -7.25
C TRP A 314 5.90 6.24 -6.90
N TYR A 315 4.68 6.60 -7.29
CA TYR A 315 3.44 6.03 -6.75
C TYR A 315 2.44 5.54 -7.79
N ASP A 316 2.70 5.76 -9.09
CA ASP A 316 1.89 5.26 -10.20
C ASP A 316 2.23 3.81 -10.57
N GLY A 317 1.66 3.34 -11.68
CA GLY A 317 2.06 2.15 -12.41
C GLY A 317 1.37 0.86 -11.99
N TYR A 318 0.42 0.89 -11.07
CA TYR A 318 -0.47 -0.25 -10.84
C TYR A 318 -1.50 -0.31 -11.95
N ARG A 319 -1.69 -1.49 -12.56
CA ARG A 319 -2.71 -1.69 -13.56
C ARG A 319 -3.80 -2.63 -13.04
N PHE A 320 -5.02 -2.12 -12.96
CA PHE A 320 -6.22 -2.88 -12.69
C PHE A 320 -7.06 -2.94 -13.97
N GLY A 321 -7.42 -4.15 -14.44
CA GLY A 321 -8.08 -4.28 -15.72
C GLY A 321 -7.34 -3.57 -16.85
N ASP A 322 -7.98 -2.53 -17.40
CA ASP A 322 -7.41 -1.69 -18.46
C ASP A 322 -6.86 -0.34 -17.96
N VAL A 323 -6.97 -0.02 -16.67
CA VAL A 323 -6.66 1.31 -16.12
C VAL A 323 -5.39 1.28 -15.26
N GLU A 324 -4.52 2.26 -15.48
CA GLU A 324 -3.41 2.54 -14.59
C GLU A 324 -3.89 3.41 -13.41
N VAL A 325 -3.48 3.04 -12.20
CA VAL A 325 -3.89 3.71 -10.97
C VAL A 325 -2.72 3.89 -10.02
N TYR A 326 -2.80 4.95 -9.23
CA TYR A 326 -1.90 5.27 -8.13
C TYR A 326 -2.41 4.66 -6.82
N CYS A 327 -1.50 4.35 -5.90
CA CYS A 327 -1.88 4.02 -4.53
C CYS A 327 -2.36 5.27 -3.78
N PRO A 328 -3.63 5.33 -3.34
CA PRO A 328 -4.18 6.53 -2.68
C PRO A 328 -3.43 6.95 -1.42
N TRP A 329 -3.02 5.98 -0.62
CA TRP A 329 -2.28 6.22 0.61
C TRP A 329 -0.99 7.00 0.37
N ASP A 330 -0.24 6.62 -0.66
CA ASP A 330 1.07 7.20 -0.96
C ASP A 330 0.90 8.63 -1.47
N VAL A 331 -0.04 8.85 -2.39
CA VAL A 331 -0.32 10.17 -2.95
C VAL A 331 -0.80 11.15 -1.88
N ILE A 332 -1.72 10.73 -1.00
CA ILE A 332 -2.25 11.58 0.07
C ILE A 332 -1.15 11.96 1.07
N ASN A 333 -0.32 11.00 1.48
CA ASN A 333 0.78 11.26 2.39
C ASN A 333 1.85 12.17 1.76
N PHE A 334 2.19 11.95 0.47
CA PHE A 334 3.07 12.83 -0.27
C PHE A 334 2.56 14.27 -0.27
N CYS A 335 1.30 14.48 -0.66
CA CYS A 335 0.70 15.80 -0.69
C CYS A 335 0.69 16.46 0.69
N SER A 336 0.44 15.71 1.75
CA SER A 336 0.46 16.22 3.12
C SER A 336 1.85 16.65 3.57
N ASP A 337 2.86 15.81 3.32
CA ASP A 337 4.24 16.10 3.69
C ASP A 337 4.75 17.35 2.95
N HIS A 338 4.47 17.47 1.64
CA HIS A 338 4.90 18.59 0.81
C HIS A 338 4.15 19.91 1.09
N ARG A 339 2.99 19.85 1.74
CA ARG A 339 2.36 21.06 2.30
C ARG A 339 3.19 21.64 3.44
N THR A 340 3.84 20.80 4.21
CA THR A 340 4.63 21.23 5.38
C THR A 340 6.07 21.57 4.98
N ASP A 341 6.67 20.75 4.12
CA ASP A 341 8.03 20.95 3.62
C ASP A 341 8.11 20.65 2.11
N PRO A 342 8.03 21.67 1.25
CA PRO A 342 8.11 21.51 -0.20
C PRO A 342 9.42 20.90 -0.73
N LYS A 343 10.49 20.90 0.08
CA LYS A 343 11.80 20.34 -0.29
C LYS A 343 11.99 18.89 0.15
N LEU A 344 10.98 18.32 0.81
CA LEU A 344 11.08 16.96 1.32
C LEU A 344 11.21 15.96 0.16
N ALA A 345 12.15 15.02 0.28
CA ALA A 345 12.26 13.93 -0.68
C ALA A 345 11.08 12.95 -0.53
N PRO A 346 10.59 12.36 -1.65
CA PRO A 346 9.57 11.32 -1.59
C PRO A 346 9.97 10.15 -0.70
N LYS A 347 9.01 9.58 0.01
CA LYS A 347 9.22 8.50 1.00
C LYS A 347 8.53 7.21 0.55
N ASN A 348 8.94 6.09 1.16
CA ASN A 348 8.26 4.81 1.05
C ASN A 348 7.11 4.75 2.07
N TYR A 349 5.93 5.25 1.72
CA TYR A 349 4.76 5.28 2.62
C TYR A 349 4.09 3.92 2.75
N TRP A 350 4.07 3.14 1.68
CA TRP A 350 3.45 1.81 1.65
C TRP A 350 4.22 0.79 2.49
N ALA A 351 5.56 0.85 2.46
CA ALA A 351 6.46 -0.08 3.17
C ALA A 351 6.23 -0.13 4.68
N ASN A 352 5.91 1.00 5.30
CA ASN A 352 5.76 1.12 6.75
C ASN A 352 4.42 0.58 7.27
N THR A 353 3.54 0.11 6.41
CA THR A 353 2.14 -0.21 6.74
C THR A 353 1.76 -1.67 6.51
N SER A 354 2.56 -2.43 5.78
CA SER A 354 2.32 -3.84 5.48
C SER A 354 3.42 -4.73 6.07
N GLY A 355 3.04 -5.88 6.62
CA GLY A 355 4.02 -6.92 6.89
C GLY A 355 4.65 -7.36 5.56
N ASN A 356 5.95 -7.11 5.40
CA ASN A 356 6.70 -7.45 4.20
C ASN A 356 7.04 -8.96 4.12
N SER A 357 6.29 -9.82 4.83
CA SER A 357 6.53 -11.26 4.89
C SER A 357 6.55 -11.90 3.50
N VAL A 358 5.64 -11.50 2.61
CA VAL A 358 5.57 -12.05 1.25
C VAL A 358 6.87 -11.82 0.47
N ILE A 359 7.39 -10.58 0.51
CA ILE A 359 8.63 -10.26 -0.20
C ILE A 359 9.85 -10.89 0.47
N SER A 360 9.86 -11.00 1.80
CA SER A 360 10.91 -11.70 2.53
C SER A 360 10.96 -13.18 2.14
N HIS A 361 9.82 -13.89 2.18
CA HIS A 361 9.73 -15.28 1.75
C HIS A 361 10.12 -15.48 0.28
N PHE A 362 9.73 -14.55 -0.60
CA PHE A 362 10.13 -14.61 -2.00
C PHE A 362 11.66 -14.52 -2.16
N ILE A 363 12.28 -13.54 -1.50
CA ILE A 363 13.73 -13.32 -1.59
C ILE A 363 14.51 -14.47 -0.95
N GLU A 364 14.04 -15.00 0.18
CA GLU A 364 14.61 -16.18 0.83
C GLU A 364 14.55 -17.43 -0.08
N SER A 365 13.40 -17.64 -0.74
CA SER A 365 13.21 -18.76 -1.69
C SER A 365 14.10 -18.67 -2.93
N VAL A 366 14.49 -17.46 -3.33
CA VAL A 366 15.43 -17.22 -4.46
C VAL A 366 16.85 -17.69 -4.14
N ASN A 367 17.22 -17.83 -2.86
CA ASN A 367 18.53 -18.32 -2.43
C ASN A 367 18.72 -19.84 -2.57
N GLU A 368 17.64 -20.59 -2.76
CA GLU A 368 17.76 -21.99 -3.14
C GLU A 368 18.27 -22.13 -4.59
N PRO A 369 18.76 -23.31 -5.06
CA PRO A 369 19.56 -23.44 -6.28
C PRO A 369 18.84 -23.13 -7.61
N HIS A 370 17.78 -22.35 -7.60
CA HIS A 370 17.02 -21.96 -8.80
C HIS A 370 17.62 -20.71 -9.48
N LYS A 371 18.65 -20.91 -10.31
CA LYS A 371 19.32 -19.84 -11.07
C LYS A 371 18.37 -18.93 -11.87
N LEU A 372 17.27 -19.47 -12.40
CA LEU A 372 16.34 -18.73 -13.26
C LEU A 372 15.66 -17.59 -12.50
N THR A 373 15.20 -17.87 -11.29
CA THR A 373 14.47 -16.87 -10.47
C THR A 373 15.35 -15.70 -10.03
N LYS A 374 16.63 -15.92 -9.77
CA LYS A 374 17.58 -14.83 -9.47
C LYS A 374 17.73 -13.86 -10.63
N MET A 375 17.89 -14.38 -11.84
CA MET A 375 17.97 -13.57 -13.06
C MET A 375 16.67 -12.77 -13.29
N GLU A 376 15.52 -13.38 -13.06
CA GLU A 376 14.21 -12.74 -13.20
C GLU A 376 14.02 -11.62 -12.18
N LEU A 377 14.42 -11.82 -10.92
CA LEU A 377 14.40 -10.79 -9.90
C LEU A 377 15.29 -9.59 -10.25
N GLU A 378 16.51 -9.86 -10.73
CA GLU A 378 17.41 -8.81 -11.23
C GLU A 378 16.79 -8.06 -12.41
N GLN A 379 16.16 -8.78 -13.35
CA GLN A 379 15.48 -8.19 -14.50
C GLN A 379 14.36 -7.23 -14.04
N LEU A 380 13.55 -7.62 -13.05
CA LEU A 380 12.49 -6.78 -12.50
C LEU A 380 13.03 -5.53 -11.78
N VAL A 381 14.03 -5.69 -10.91
CA VAL A 381 14.63 -4.55 -10.18
C VAL A 381 15.23 -3.54 -11.15
N ASN A 382 15.75 -4.02 -12.26
CA ASN A 382 16.29 -3.21 -13.36
C ASN A 382 15.20 -2.62 -14.30
N GLY A 383 13.91 -2.79 -13.99
CA GLY A 383 12.79 -2.27 -14.78
C GLY A 383 12.43 -3.10 -16.01
N GLY A 384 12.96 -4.34 -16.11
CA GLY A 384 12.60 -5.29 -17.16
C GLY A 384 11.27 -5.99 -16.88
N ILE A 385 10.82 -6.78 -17.84
CA ILE A 385 9.54 -7.52 -17.82
C ILE A 385 9.85 -8.99 -17.64
N VAL A 386 9.17 -9.64 -16.70
CA VAL A 386 9.20 -11.10 -16.52
C VAL A 386 7.84 -11.68 -16.86
N GLN A 387 7.82 -12.70 -17.72
CA GLN A 387 6.58 -13.38 -18.09
C GLN A 387 6.34 -14.59 -17.19
N LYS A 388 5.19 -14.60 -16.51
CA LYS A 388 4.78 -15.67 -15.59
C LYS A 388 3.34 -16.09 -15.81
N GLU A 389 3.07 -17.35 -15.58
CA GLU A 389 1.71 -17.86 -15.42
C GLU A 389 1.19 -17.52 -14.03
N ILE A 390 0.02 -16.89 -13.97
CA ILE A 390 -0.56 -16.41 -12.72
C ILE A 390 -1.76 -17.28 -12.35
N ASN A 391 -1.70 -17.88 -11.17
CA ASN A 391 -2.83 -18.54 -10.56
C ASN A 391 -3.57 -17.56 -9.62
N PRO A 392 -4.74 -17.03 -10.01
CA PRO A 392 -5.50 -16.12 -9.17
C PRO A 392 -6.23 -16.82 -8.02
N GLU A 393 -6.27 -18.15 -8.02
CA GLU A 393 -7.05 -18.97 -7.08
C GLU A 393 -6.18 -19.72 -6.07
N LEU A 394 -5.15 -19.02 -5.53
CA LEU A 394 -4.27 -19.58 -4.50
C LEU A 394 -4.94 -19.55 -3.13
N THR A 395 -4.75 -20.62 -2.38
CA THR A 395 -5.10 -20.70 -0.96
C THR A 395 -3.96 -20.15 -0.09
N TYR A 396 -4.24 -19.72 1.14
CA TYR A 396 -3.19 -19.24 2.05
C TYR A 396 -2.13 -20.33 2.35
N LYS A 397 -2.49 -21.61 2.36
CA LYS A 397 -1.53 -22.73 2.48
C LYS A 397 -0.61 -22.86 1.27
N GLU A 398 -1.10 -22.51 0.09
CA GLU A 398 -0.36 -22.65 -1.17
C GLU A 398 0.53 -21.44 -1.48
N LEU A 399 0.31 -20.28 -0.86
CA LEU A 399 1.02 -19.03 -1.20
C LEU A 399 2.54 -19.20 -1.26
N TYR A 400 3.09 -19.99 -0.36
CA TYR A 400 4.54 -20.20 -0.18
C TYR A 400 5.00 -21.61 -0.57
N SER A 401 4.12 -22.45 -1.15
CA SER A 401 4.43 -23.84 -1.43
C SER A 401 5.29 -24.06 -2.67
N SER A 402 5.33 -23.07 -3.57
CA SER A 402 6.18 -23.10 -4.77
C SER A 402 6.57 -21.68 -5.19
N ILE A 403 7.62 -21.59 -6.01
CA ILE A 403 8.08 -20.30 -6.55
C ILE A 403 7.04 -19.68 -7.50
N ASP A 404 6.28 -20.48 -8.24
CA ASP A 404 5.24 -19.99 -9.15
C ASP A 404 4.07 -19.40 -8.37
N ASN A 405 3.73 -19.98 -7.22
CA ASN A 405 2.72 -19.42 -6.33
C ASN A 405 3.19 -18.11 -5.69
N LEU A 406 4.47 -17.97 -5.39
CA LEU A 406 5.04 -16.72 -4.90
C LEU A 406 4.94 -15.60 -5.95
N TRP A 407 5.16 -15.88 -7.24
CA TRP A 407 4.94 -14.92 -8.32
C TRP A 407 3.49 -14.44 -8.37
N SER A 408 2.55 -15.37 -8.27
CA SER A 408 1.12 -15.05 -8.23
C SER A 408 0.77 -14.23 -6.98
N THR A 409 1.34 -14.57 -5.83
CA THR A 409 1.15 -13.82 -4.57
C THR A 409 1.68 -12.40 -4.66
N LEU A 410 2.89 -12.18 -5.21
CA LEU A 410 3.46 -10.86 -5.41
C LEU A 410 2.60 -9.98 -6.33
N PHE A 411 2.03 -10.57 -7.40
CA PHE A 411 1.13 -9.89 -8.30
C PHE A 411 -0.18 -9.49 -7.60
N MET A 412 -0.83 -10.42 -6.93
CA MET A 412 -2.12 -10.19 -6.28
C MET A 412 -2.02 -9.23 -5.09
N THR A 413 -0.87 -9.19 -4.39
CA THR A 413 -0.65 -8.31 -3.25
C THR A 413 -0.10 -6.93 -3.63
N GLY A 414 0.24 -6.69 -4.91
CA GLY A 414 0.66 -5.39 -5.41
C GLY A 414 2.16 -5.11 -5.38
N TYR A 415 3.01 -6.11 -5.09
CA TYR A 415 4.45 -5.97 -5.30
C TYR A 415 4.83 -6.00 -6.78
N LEU A 416 4.01 -6.67 -7.59
CA LEU A 416 4.12 -6.70 -9.05
C LEU A 416 2.80 -6.22 -9.65
N THR A 417 2.88 -5.76 -10.90
CA THR A 417 1.72 -5.42 -11.71
C THR A 417 1.89 -5.94 -13.13
N GLN A 418 0.83 -5.97 -13.92
CA GLN A 418 0.89 -6.38 -15.31
C GLN A 418 1.24 -5.21 -16.24
N ARG A 419 1.92 -5.50 -17.35
CA ARG A 419 2.15 -4.57 -18.45
C ARG A 419 1.67 -5.18 -19.77
N GLY A 420 0.79 -4.45 -20.48
CA GLY A 420 0.13 -4.96 -21.68
C GLY A 420 -0.94 -6.01 -21.37
N GLU A 421 -1.48 -6.61 -22.44
CA GLU A 421 -2.51 -7.63 -22.31
C GLU A 421 -1.88 -9.00 -22.00
N PRO A 422 -2.50 -9.82 -21.14
CA PRO A 422 -2.03 -11.17 -20.88
C PRO A 422 -2.30 -12.08 -22.10
N ASN A 423 -1.50 -13.13 -22.24
CA ASN A 423 -1.72 -14.18 -23.21
C ASN A 423 -2.22 -15.44 -22.48
N GLY A 424 -3.54 -15.60 -22.38
CA GLY A 424 -4.17 -16.58 -21.50
C GLY A 424 -3.81 -16.26 -20.04
N ASP A 425 -3.29 -17.24 -19.30
CA ASP A 425 -2.88 -17.09 -17.90
C ASP A 425 -1.45 -16.55 -17.74
N ARG A 426 -0.78 -16.18 -18.86
CA ARG A 426 0.57 -15.63 -18.84
C ARG A 426 0.56 -14.11 -18.87
N TYR A 427 1.08 -13.53 -17.82
CA TYR A 427 1.17 -12.09 -17.59
C TYR A 427 2.60 -11.58 -17.74
N ASN A 428 2.74 -10.41 -18.33
CA ASN A 428 3.99 -9.66 -18.35
C ASN A 428 4.07 -8.84 -17.04
N LEU A 429 4.86 -9.32 -16.09
CA LEU A 429 4.99 -8.73 -14.79
C LEU A 429 6.12 -7.71 -14.74
N VAL A 430 5.88 -6.60 -14.04
CA VAL A 430 6.84 -5.54 -13.74
C VAL A 430 6.68 -5.07 -12.29
N ILE A 431 7.72 -4.45 -11.76
CA ILE A 431 7.59 -3.66 -10.52
C ILE A 431 6.86 -2.36 -10.89
N PRO A 432 5.77 -2.01 -10.18
CA PRO A 432 4.89 -0.90 -10.58
C PRO A 432 5.62 0.45 -10.60
N ASN A 433 6.40 0.77 -9.57
CA ASN A 433 6.93 2.10 -9.37
C ASN A 433 8.25 2.12 -8.58
N ARG A 434 8.75 3.33 -8.32
CA ARG A 434 10.02 3.53 -7.61
C ARG A 434 9.94 3.14 -6.15
N GLU A 435 8.82 3.37 -5.48
CA GLU A 435 8.64 2.98 -4.08
C GLU A 435 8.78 1.46 -3.90
N ILE A 436 8.04 0.67 -4.67
CA ILE A 436 8.09 -0.80 -4.59
C ILE A 436 9.47 -1.30 -4.98
N ARG A 437 10.12 -0.69 -5.99
CA ARG A 437 11.49 -1.03 -6.35
C ARG A 437 12.45 -0.82 -5.18
N ASN A 438 12.33 0.29 -4.46
CA ASN A 438 13.14 0.57 -3.27
C ASN A 438 12.89 -0.46 -2.16
N ILE A 439 11.63 -0.88 -1.95
CA ILE A 439 11.29 -1.90 -0.96
C ILE A 439 11.98 -3.23 -1.30
N VAL A 440 11.84 -3.70 -2.54
CA VAL A 440 12.46 -4.95 -3.01
C VAL A 440 13.98 -4.88 -2.88
N THR A 441 14.58 -3.78 -3.33
CA THR A 441 16.03 -3.57 -3.25
C THR A 441 16.52 -3.56 -1.81
N ASN A 442 15.81 -2.89 -0.89
CA ASN A 442 16.18 -2.85 0.52
C ASN A 442 16.09 -4.23 1.20
N HIS A 443 15.11 -5.06 0.82
CA HIS A 443 15.02 -6.43 1.31
C HIS A 443 16.19 -7.28 0.80
N ILE A 444 16.54 -7.17 -0.47
CA ILE A 444 17.73 -7.84 -1.05
C ILE A 444 19.00 -7.40 -0.29
N LEU A 445 19.15 -6.09 -0.05
CA LEU A 445 20.30 -5.55 0.69
C LEU A 445 20.34 -6.01 2.15
N LYS A 446 19.18 -6.14 2.81
CA LYS A 446 19.08 -6.65 4.19
C LYS A 446 19.54 -8.11 4.25
N MET A 447 18.98 -8.96 3.41
CA MET A 447 19.38 -10.36 3.30
C MET A 447 20.88 -10.50 3.01
N PHE A 448 21.40 -9.64 2.12
CA PHE A 448 22.82 -9.59 1.78
C PHE A 448 23.67 -9.21 3.00
N LYS A 449 23.26 -8.21 3.81
CA LYS A 449 23.94 -7.83 5.06
C LYS A 449 23.95 -8.96 6.08
N GLU A 450 22.88 -9.74 6.17
CA GLU A 450 22.81 -10.91 7.05
C GLU A 450 23.77 -12.01 6.59
N SER A 451 23.81 -12.32 5.30
CA SER A 451 24.79 -13.24 4.71
C SER A 451 26.24 -12.75 4.87
N VAL A 452 26.46 -11.43 4.77
CA VAL A 452 27.77 -10.78 5.02
C VAL A 452 28.22 -10.92 6.48
N LYS A 453 27.29 -10.81 7.43
CA LYS A 453 27.62 -11.02 8.86
C LYS A 453 28.05 -12.44 9.16
N GLU A 454 27.51 -13.42 8.47
CA GLU A 454 27.93 -14.83 8.57
C GLU A 454 29.33 -15.05 7.96
N ASP A 455 29.72 -14.27 6.92
CA ASP A 455 31.02 -14.36 6.26
C ASP A 455 31.92 -13.14 6.57
N GLY A 456 31.88 -12.67 7.79
CA GLY A 456 32.59 -11.45 8.26
C GLY A 456 34.10 -11.45 8.00
N LYS A 457 34.72 -12.63 7.80
CA LYS A 457 36.13 -12.75 7.44
C LYS A 457 36.38 -12.26 6.02
N THR A 458 35.58 -12.68 5.05
CA THR A 458 35.72 -12.31 3.63
C THR A 458 35.49 -10.81 3.43
N VAL A 459 34.49 -10.27 4.14
CA VAL A 459 34.22 -8.81 4.09
C VAL A 459 35.32 -7.99 4.76
N GLY A 460 35.85 -8.49 5.89
CA GLY A 460 37.04 -7.90 6.52
C GLY A 460 38.23 -7.86 5.55
N GLU A 461 38.51 -8.94 4.85
CA GLU A 461 39.57 -9.02 3.83
C GLU A 461 39.32 -8.10 2.64
N PHE A 462 38.07 -7.90 2.21
CA PHE A 462 37.70 -6.93 1.18
C PHE A 462 38.00 -5.49 1.60
N CYS A 463 37.55 -5.09 2.79
CA CYS A 463 37.82 -3.77 3.35
C CYS A 463 39.32 -3.53 3.55
N ASP A 464 40.05 -4.53 4.02
CA ASP A 464 41.52 -4.44 4.19
C ASP A 464 42.24 -4.32 2.84
N ALA A 465 41.72 -4.95 1.79
CA ALA A 465 42.27 -4.83 0.44
C ALA A 465 42.05 -3.42 -0.12
N LEU A 466 40.89 -2.80 0.14
CA LEU A 466 40.61 -1.40 -0.20
C LEU A 466 41.58 -0.44 0.49
N LEU A 467 41.79 -0.60 1.81
CA LEU A 467 42.74 0.20 2.59
C LEU A 467 44.18 0.08 2.07
N LYS A 468 44.59 -1.14 1.74
CA LYS A 468 45.93 -1.44 1.22
C LYS A 468 46.08 -1.09 -0.26
N GLN A 469 45.08 -0.52 -0.91
CA GLN A 469 45.06 -0.15 -2.31
C GLN A 469 45.45 -1.32 -3.21
N ASN A 470 44.93 -2.52 -2.93
CA ASN A 470 45.20 -3.73 -3.68
C ASN A 470 44.01 -4.06 -4.63
N PRO A 471 43.99 -3.53 -5.86
CA PRO A 471 42.85 -3.68 -6.78
C PRO A 471 42.61 -5.12 -7.19
N GLU A 472 43.68 -5.92 -7.37
CA GLU A 472 43.57 -7.33 -7.77
C GLU A 472 42.84 -8.16 -6.71
N LYS A 473 43.14 -7.91 -5.43
CA LYS A 473 42.48 -8.60 -4.30
C LYS A 473 41.05 -8.10 -4.14
N VAL A 474 40.77 -6.81 -4.30
CA VAL A 474 39.42 -6.22 -4.31
C VAL A 474 38.57 -6.87 -5.41
N GLU A 475 39.10 -6.95 -6.65
CA GLU A 475 38.41 -7.56 -7.78
C GLU A 475 38.12 -9.05 -7.55
N SER A 476 39.12 -9.81 -7.09
CA SER A 476 38.98 -11.24 -6.82
C SER A 476 37.92 -11.51 -5.77
N ILE A 477 38.00 -10.85 -4.60
CA ILE A 477 37.06 -11.06 -3.49
C ILE A 477 35.64 -10.62 -3.91
N PHE A 478 35.51 -9.45 -4.53
CA PHE A 478 34.23 -8.95 -4.99
C PHE A 478 33.59 -9.85 -6.06
N THR A 479 34.39 -10.30 -7.03
CA THR A 479 33.93 -11.21 -8.08
C THR A 479 33.50 -12.56 -7.53
N ASP A 480 34.25 -13.15 -6.60
CA ASP A 480 33.91 -14.44 -6.00
C ASP A 480 32.69 -14.30 -5.08
N TYR A 481 32.60 -13.19 -4.37
CA TYR A 481 31.41 -12.87 -3.57
C TYR A 481 30.16 -12.69 -4.45
N MET A 482 30.30 -11.98 -5.56
CA MET A 482 29.23 -11.81 -6.54
C MET A 482 28.81 -13.13 -7.19
N LYS A 483 29.75 -14.03 -7.51
CA LYS A 483 29.44 -15.37 -8.04
C LYS A 483 28.69 -16.26 -7.04
N LYS A 484 28.99 -16.12 -5.77
CA LYS A 484 28.31 -16.89 -4.69
C LYS A 484 26.91 -16.35 -4.41
N THR A 485 26.75 -15.04 -4.39
CA THR A 485 25.52 -14.36 -3.96
C THR A 485 24.60 -13.98 -5.11
N ILE A 486 25.15 -13.59 -6.26
CA ILE A 486 24.39 -13.10 -7.41
C ILE A 486 25.02 -13.69 -8.68
N SER A 487 24.30 -14.55 -9.40
CA SER A 487 24.77 -15.08 -10.70
C SER A 487 24.64 -14.01 -11.77
N ILE A 488 25.67 -13.16 -11.91
CA ILE A 488 25.72 -12.09 -12.91
C ILE A 488 26.27 -12.65 -14.21
N ARG A 489 25.47 -13.33 -14.99
CA ARG A 489 25.70 -13.54 -16.42
C ARG A 489 24.46 -13.11 -17.18
N ASP A 490 24.65 -12.14 -18.09
CA ASP A 490 23.68 -11.68 -19.08
C ASP A 490 22.55 -10.74 -18.57
N THR A 491 22.92 -9.50 -18.25
CA THR A 491 21.94 -8.45 -18.04
C THR A 491 21.88 -7.48 -19.21
N PHE A 492 20.83 -7.56 -20.01
CA PHE A 492 20.45 -6.55 -21.02
C PHE A 492 19.67 -5.39 -20.39
N VAL A 493 20.29 -4.54 -19.58
CA VAL A 493 19.60 -3.44 -18.93
C VAL A 493 20.30 -2.11 -19.08
N LYS A 494 19.51 -1.01 -19.06
CA LYS A 494 20.01 0.36 -19.23
C LYS A 494 21.06 0.74 -18.19
N LYS A 495 22.12 1.39 -18.62
CA LYS A 495 23.32 1.78 -17.87
C LYS A 495 23.08 2.37 -16.46
N PRO A 496 22.18 3.34 -16.25
CA PRO A 496 22.01 3.96 -14.93
C PRO A 496 21.49 3.02 -13.82
N THR A 497 20.69 2.03 -14.19
CA THR A 497 20.06 1.12 -13.22
C THR A 497 21.04 0.08 -12.67
N LYS A 498 22.04 -0.31 -13.49
CA LYS A 498 23.11 -1.22 -13.04
C LYS A 498 24.07 -0.53 -12.08
N GLU A 499 24.43 0.71 -12.35
CA GLU A 499 25.26 1.52 -11.44
C GLU A 499 24.61 1.63 -10.06
N ASN A 500 23.31 1.94 -9.98
CA ASN A 500 22.56 2.02 -8.73
C ASN A 500 22.50 0.70 -7.95
N PHE A 501 22.40 -0.43 -8.64
CA PHE A 501 22.41 -1.74 -8.00
C PHE A 501 23.76 -2.05 -7.33
N TYR A 502 24.87 -1.88 -8.08
CA TYR A 502 26.20 -2.09 -7.53
C TYR A 502 26.58 -1.08 -6.44
N HIS A 503 26.10 0.15 -6.57
CA HIS A 503 26.24 1.17 -5.57
C HIS A 503 25.57 0.75 -4.24
N GLY A 504 24.32 0.32 -4.27
CA GLY A 504 23.60 -0.17 -3.09
C GLY A 504 24.25 -1.40 -2.45
N LEU A 505 24.76 -2.31 -3.27
CA LEU A 505 25.48 -3.50 -2.83
C LEU A 505 26.77 -3.14 -2.08
N LEU A 506 27.57 -2.25 -2.63
CA LEU A 506 28.81 -1.76 -2.02
C LEU A 506 28.55 -1.05 -0.71
N LEU A 507 27.50 -0.21 -0.62
CA LEU A 507 27.09 0.41 0.63
C LEU A 507 26.79 -0.63 1.71
N GLY A 508 26.16 -1.73 1.35
CA GLY A 508 25.87 -2.85 2.25
C GLY A 508 27.13 -3.54 2.78
N ILE A 509 28.10 -3.81 1.91
CA ILE A 509 29.38 -4.46 2.27
C ILE A 509 30.23 -3.51 3.14
N LEU A 510 30.38 -2.27 2.71
CA LEU A 510 31.27 -1.29 3.34
C LEU A 510 30.78 -0.85 4.72
N GLY A 511 29.45 -0.81 4.93
CA GLY A 511 28.84 -0.50 6.23
C GLY A 511 29.00 -1.60 7.29
N PHE A 512 29.73 -2.68 7.01
CA PHE A 512 30.04 -3.76 7.97
C PHE A 512 31.14 -3.36 8.98
N LYS A 513 32.08 -2.51 8.60
CA LYS A 513 33.15 -2.03 9.50
C LYS A 513 32.60 -0.95 10.41
N GLU A 514 32.60 -1.19 11.74
CA GLU A 514 32.04 -0.28 12.75
C GLU A 514 32.71 1.09 12.78
N ASN A 515 34.01 1.18 12.44
CA ASN A 515 34.77 2.43 12.40
C ASN A 515 34.74 3.13 11.03
N TRP A 516 33.90 2.65 10.08
CA TRP A 516 33.74 3.27 8.76
C TRP A 516 32.40 4.02 8.67
N SER A 517 32.48 5.34 8.54
CA SER A 517 31.32 6.16 8.22
C SER A 517 31.13 6.19 6.71
N VAL A 518 30.17 5.38 6.21
CA VAL A 518 29.89 5.20 4.77
C VAL A 518 28.72 6.08 4.37
N MET A 519 28.95 6.99 3.43
CA MET A 519 27.98 7.99 2.97
C MET A 519 27.74 7.83 1.48
N SER A 520 26.49 7.94 1.05
CA SER A 520 26.06 7.83 -0.35
C SER A 520 25.74 9.21 -0.92
N ASN A 521 26.06 9.44 -2.20
CA ASN A 521 25.71 10.63 -2.98
C ASN A 521 25.98 11.95 -2.25
N ARG A 522 27.18 12.11 -1.71
CA ARG A 522 27.61 13.34 -1.02
C ARG A 522 28.35 14.27 -1.95
N GLU A 523 28.14 15.57 -1.76
CA GLU A 523 29.01 16.59 -2.34
C GLU A 523 30.45 16.38 -1.86
N SER A 524 31.38 16.27 -2.80
CA SER A 524 32.81 16.22 -2.51
C SER A 524 33.55 17.10 -3.51
N GLY A 525 34.04 18.24 -3.02
CA GLY A 525 34.63 19.28 -3.87
C GLY A 525 33.60 19.91 -4.81
N ASP A 526 33.93 20.03 -6.10
CA ASP A 526 33.04 20.57 -7.15
C ASP A 526 32.11 19.53 -7.79
N GLY A 527 31.91 18.34 -7.15
CA GLY A 527 31.11 17.24 -7.70
C GLY A 527 30.44 16.36 -6.64
N PHE A 528 29.82 15.29 -7.09
CA PHE A 528 29.19 14.27 -6.23
C PHE A 528 29.93 12.96 -6.35
N SER A 529 30.28 12.34 -5.21
CA SER A 529 30.81 10.97 -5.16
C SER A 529 29.65 9.97 -4.97
N ASP A 530 29.75 8.81 -5.65
CA ASP A 530 28.76 7.75 -5.45
C ASP A 530 28.82 7.21 -4.01
N ILE A 531 30.02 6.90 -3.51
CA ILE A 531 30.24 6.46 -2.12
C ILE A 531 31.46 7.18 -1.54
N LEU A 532 31.29 7.78 -0.37
CA LEU A 532 32.36 8.36 0.43
C LEU A 532 32.48 7.59 1.75
N ILE A 533 33.68 7.10 2.05
CA ILE A 533 33.98 6.42 3.30
C ILE A 533 34.93 7.29 4.10
N ARG A 534 34.56 7.56 5.35
CA ARG A 534 35.42 8.19 6.35
C ARG A 534 35.77 7.16 7.42
N ILE A 535 37.05 7.01 7.72
CA ILE A 535 37.54 6.13 8.77
C ILE A 535 37.76 6.97 10.04
N GLU A 536 37.03 6.65 11.11
CA GLU A 536 36.92 7.55 12.28
C GLU A 536 38.23 7.74 13.04
N ASP A 537 39.10 6.73 13.06
CA ASP A 537 40.33 6.73 13.82
C ASP A 537 41.59 6.98 12.95
N GLU A 538 41.42 7.25 11.68
CA GLU A 538 42.52 7.46 10.73
C GLU A 538 42.24 8.69 9.84
N ASP A 539 43.30 9.46 9.53
CA ASP A 539 43.21 10.55 8.54
C ASP A 539 43.09 10.03 7.10
N VAL A 540 42.24 9.02 6.88
CA VAL A 540 42.04 8.36 5.60
C VAL A 540 40.58 8.40 5.20
N GLY A 541 40.33 8.81 3.97
CA GLY A 541 39.03 8.70 3.32
C GLY A 541 39.14 7.93 2.00
N ILE A 542 38.10 7.19 1.64
CA ILE A 542 38.01 6.45 0.39
C ILE A 542 36.80 6.96 -0.39
N VAL A 543 37.03 7.33 -1.65
CA VAL A 543 35.96 7.67 -2.61
C VAL A 543 35.83 6.53 -3.60
N ILE A 544 34.60 6.07 -3.80
CA ILE A 544 34.28 5.01 -4.77
C ILE A 544 33.28 5.56 -5.78
N GLU A 545 33.66 5.53 -7.05
CA GLU A 545 32.80 5.80 -8.19
C GLU A 545 32.39 4.47 -8.83
N VAL A 546 31.11 4.28 -9.09
CA VAL A 546 30.56 3.06 -9.69
C VAL A 546 30.15 3.35 -11.13
N LYS A 547 30.82 2.72 -12.10
CA LYS A 547 30.47 2.86 -13.51
C LYS A 547 30.28 1.49 -14.17
N TYR A 548 29.32 1.44 -15.06
CA TYR A 548 29.00 0.22 -15.81
C TYR A 548 29.50 0.32 -17.26
N ALA A 549 30.40 -0.59 -17.65
CA ALA A 549 30.91 -0.70 -19.01
C ALA A 549 30.00 -1.60 -19.88
N SER A 550 29.06 -0.99 -20.59
CA SER A 550 28.07 -1.70 -21.42
C SER A 550 28.65 -2.39 -22.65
N ASP A 551 29.80 -1.89 -23.14
CA ASP A 551 30.55 -2.42 -24.29
C ASP A 551 31.72 -3.33 -23.88
N GLY A 552 31.83 -3.65 -22.57
CA GLY A 552 32.91 -4.43 -22.01
C GLY A 552 34.25 -3.69 -21.93
N ASN A 553 34.33 -2.42 -22.36
CA ASN A 553 35.54 -1.62 -22.33
C ASN A 553 35.69 -0.88 -20.99
N MET A 554 36.15 -1.61 -19.96
CA MET A 554 36.33 -1.09 -18.60
C MET A 554 37.34 0.06 -18.56
N GLU A 555 38.45 0.02 -19.34
CA GLU A 555 39.44 1.11 -19.35
C GLU A 555 38.86 2.45 -19.80
N LYS A 556 37.95 2.42 -20.78
CA LYS A 556 37.31 3.62 -21.32
C LYS A 556 36.39 4.26 -20.26
N GLU A 557 35.63 3.46 -19.51
CA GLU A 557 34.76 3.97 -18.46
C GLU A 557 35.54 4.41 -17.22
N CYS A 558 36.61 3.71 -16.83
CA CYS A 558 37.55 4.16 -15.79
C CYS A 558 38.24 5.49 -16.13
N LYS A 559 38.63 5.71 -17.39
CA LYS A 559 39.18 7.01 -17.80
C LYS A 559 38.21 8.16 -17.69
N LYS A 560 36.90 7.90 -17.75
CA LYS A 560 35.89 8.93 -17.50
C LYS A 560 35.83 9.32 -16.03
N CYS A 561 35.95 8.36 -15.11
CA CYS A 561 36.03 8.63 -13.65
C CYS A 561 37.25 9.49 -13.35
N THR A 562 38.46 9.07 -13.78
CA THR A 562 39.70 9.81 -13.57
C THR A 562 39.67 11.20 -14.18
N ALA A 563 39.00 11.40 -15.32
CA ALA A 563 38.84 12.73 -15.92
C ALA A 563 37.87 13.64 -15.12
N ALA A 564 36.87 13.07 -14.46
CA ALA A 564 35.98 13.78 -13.54
C ALA A 564 36.73 14.16 -12.23
N ASP A 565 37.51 13.25 -11.67
CA ASP A 565 38.35 13.47 -10.49
C ASP A 565 39.41 14.57 -10.72
N TYR A 566 40.00 14.64 -11.91
CA TYR A 566 40.94 15.72 -12.27
C TYR A 566 40.27 17.10 -12.33
N ARG A 567 38.98 17.15 -12.68
CA ARG A 567 38.20 18.40 -12.66
C ARG A 567 37.72 18.75 -11.24
N CYS A 568 37.42 17.74 -10.43
CA CYS A 568 36.82 17.92 -9.09
C CYS A 568 37.87 18.04 -7.98
N ARG A 569 39.20 17.87 -8.25
CA ARG A 569 40.28 17.93 -7.25
C ARG A 569 39.88 17.29 -5.91
N ILE A 570 39.52 16.00 -5.92
CA ILE A 570 39.29 15.24 -4.69
C ILE A 570 40.65 15.01 -4.02
N TYR A 571 41.12 16.02 -3.31
CA TYR A 571 42.27 15.91 -2.41
C TYR A 571 41.79 15.45 -1.04
N ARG A 572 42.69 14.86 -0.24
CA ARG A 572 42.53 14.51 1.18
C ARG A 572 41.54 15.44 1.89
N ILE A 573 40.28 14.99 1.98
CA ILE A 573 39.22 15.76 2.63
C ILE A 573 39.41 15.79 4.15
N PHE A 574 40.37 15.04 4.67
CA PHE A 574 40.59 14.79 6.10
C PHE A 574 42.04 15.10 6.52
N GLY A 575 42.50 16.26 6.28
CA GLY A 575 43.78 16.76 6.86
C GLY A 575 43.51 17.92 7.79
N THR A 576 43.84 17.71 9.08
CA THR A 576 44.08 18.74 10.09
C THR A 576 43.47 20.13 9.84
N GLY A 577 42.20 20.32 10.18
CA GLY A 577 41.60 21.61 10.59
C GLY A 577 41.75 22.84 9.71
N ARG A 578 42.09 22.73 8.43
CA ARG A 578 42.10 23.84 7.48
C ARG A 578 41.28 23.48 6.27
N ASN A 579 40.12 24.11 6.14
CA ASN A 579 39.36 24.15 4.91
C ASN A 579 40.25 24.68 3.77
N PRO A 580 40.14 24.15 2.55
CA PRO A 580 40.73 24.79 1.39
C PRO A 580 39.98 26.06 1.05
#